data_450914fb11e7aa41df79d575f9c5e21c
#
_entry.id   450914fb11e7aa41df79d575f9c5e21c
#
_cell.length_a   1.000
_cell.length_b   1.000
_cell.length_c   1.000
_cell.angle_alpha   90.00
_cell.angle_beta   90.00
_cell.angle_gamma   90.00
#
_symmetry.space_group_name_H-M   'P 1'
#
loop_
_entity.id
_entity.type
_entity.pdbx_description
1 polymer ?
#
loop_
_entity_poly.entity_id
_entity_poly.type
_entity_poly.pdbx_seq_one_letter_code
_entity_poly.pdbx_strand_id
1 'polypeptide(L)'
;KINSAFVMENHPVEVSVIIPNYNYARFLQQRIESVLAQTYTDYEIILLDDASTDDSVSILNHYKTNSRVAHLEINSVNTGSPFAQWQKGISLSRGKYIWIAESDDAADSSFLEKAVSVLNQYPHTSFCFLGSNCIDEKGNELSTDFDRWTSKQLRRPHNIGIFRSEERRVGKEC
;
A
#
# COMPACT_ATOMS: atom_id res chain seq x y z
N LYS A 1 4.27 -35.34 -22.75
CA LYS A 1 3.06 -34.85 -22.02
C LYS A 1 3.56 -34.23 -20.72
N ILE A 2 3.67 -32.93 -20.70
CA ILE A 2 4.03 -32.15 -19.48
C ILE A 2 2.72 -31.87 -18.77
N ASN A 3 2.47 -32.60 -17.69
CA ASN A 3 1.40 -32.26 -16.76
C ASN A 3 1.86 -31.04 -15.98
N SER A 4 1.48 -29.84 -16.43
CA SER A 4 1.50 -28.65 -15.58
C SER A 4 0.32 -28.76 -14.62
N ALA A 5 0.54 -29.39 -13.47
CA ALA A 5 -0.33 -29.20 -12.34
C ALA A 5 -0.22 -27.70 -11.96
N PHE A 6 -1.24 -26.96 -12.26
CA PHE A 6 -1.41 -25.59 -11.76
C PHE A 6 -1.61 -25.75 -10.25
N VAL A 7 -0.55 -25.61 -9.48
CA VAL A 7 -0.61 -25.49 -8.04
C VAL A 7 -1.28 -24.14 -7.80
N MET A 8 -2.53 -24.13 -7.42
CA MET A 8 -3.19 -22.97 -6.86
C MET A 8 -2.43 -22.66 -5.56
N GLU A 9 -1.53 -21.68 -5.61
CA GLU A 9 -0.91 -21.19 -4.39
C GLU A 9 -2.03 -20.67 -3.48
N ASN A 10 -2.27 -21.41 -2.39
CA ASN A 10 -3.32 -21.06 -1.43
C ASN A 10 -2.76 -19.98 -0.50
N HIS A 11 -2.95 -18.71 -0.89
CA HIS A 11 -2.58 -17.58 -0.04
C HIS A 11 -3.57 -17.51 1.13
N PRO A 12 -3.10 -17.40 2.39
CA PRO A 12 -3.95 -17.37 3.58
C PRO A 12 -4.79 -16.08 3.68
N VAL A 13 -4.40 -15.02 2.96
CA VAL A 13 -5.13 -13.76 2.80
C VAL A 13 -4.98 -13.25 1.37
N GLU A 14 -5.94 -12.43 0.90
CA GLU A 14 -5.86 -11.88 -0.46
C GLU A 14 -4.85 -10.72 -0.56
N VAL A 15 -4.77 -9.83 0.45
CA VAL A 15 -3.91 -8.64 0.41
C VAL A 15 -3.05 -8.52 1.66
N SER A 16 -1.75 -8.28 1.51
CA SER A 16 -0.88 -7.77 2.58
C SER A 16 -0.68 -6.27 2.42
N VAL A 17 -1.09 -5.50 3.41
CA VAL A 17 -0.90 -4.05 3.48
C VAL A 17 0.34 -3.74 4.31
N ILE A 18 1.36 -3.20 3.69
CA ILE A 18 2.62 -2.81 4.33
C ILE A 18 2.57 -1.32 4.61
N ILE A 19 2.70 -0.93 5.89
CA ILE A 19 2.78 0.47 6.31
C ILE A 19 4.22 0.72 6.81
N PRO A 20 5.13 1.21 5.94
CA PRO A 20 6.47 1.61 6.34
C PRO A 20 6.42 2.98 7.01
N ASN A 21 7.16 3.18 8.09
CA ASN A 21 7.20 4.43 8.82
C ASN A 21 8.63 4.81 9.23
N TYR A 22 8.91 6.12 9.17
CA TYR A 22 10.06 6.76 9.78
C TYR A 22 9.78 8.23 10.08
N ASN A 23 9.58 8.58 11.37
CA ASN A 23 9.32 9.94 11.83
C ASN A 23 8.08 10.62 11.19
N TYR A 24 7.01 9.87 10.97
CA TYR A 24 5.74 10.36 10.43
C TYR A 24 4.58 10.24 11.44
N ALA A 25 4.84 10.33 12.75
CA ALA A 25 3.84 10.20 13.81
C ALA A 25 2.59 11.04 13.55
N ARG A 26 2.73 12.27 13.00
CA ARG A 26 1.63 13.20 12.74
C ARG A 26 0.59 12.67 11.74
N PHE A 27 0.96 11.76 10.83
CA PHE A 27 0.07 11.20 9.81
C PHE A 27 -0.24 9.73 10.04
N LEU A 28 0.64 9.02 10.78
CA LEU A 28 0.63 7.58 10.92
C LEU A 28 -0.71 7.03 11.44
N GLN A 29 -1.33 7.70 12.40
CA GLN A 29 -2.63 7.31 12.91
C GLN A 29 -3.70 7.37 11.81
N GLN A 30 -3.77 8.48 11.06
CA GLN A 30 -4.71 8.65 9.95
C GLN A 30 -4.51 7.56 8.89
N ARG A 31 -3.24 7.25 8.56
CA ARG A 31 -2.92 6.18 7.61
C ARG A 31 -3.47 4.83 8.09
N ILE A 32 -3.16 4.42 9.33
CA ILE A 32 -3.60 3.14 9.87
C ILE A 32 -5.13 3.06 9.90
N GLU A 33 -5.79 4.13 10.36
CA GLU A 33 -7.25 4.18 10.41
C GLU A 33 -7.88 4.12 9.02
N SER A 34 -7.30 4.75 7.99
CA SER A 34 -7.79 4.65 6.61
C SER A 34 -7.68 3.23 6.03
N VAL A 35 -6.68 2.47 6.46
CA VAL A 35 -6.55 1.05 6.12
C VAL A 35 -7.56 0.20 6.89
N LEU A 36 -7.75 0.46 8.17
CA LEU A 36 -8.72 -0.28 8.99
C LEU A 36 -10.18 -0.02 8.57
N ALA A 37 -10.45 1.14 7.96
CA ALA A 37 -11.76 1.52 7.43
C ALA A 37 -12.08 0.92 6.05
N GLN A 38 -11.21 0.10 5.47
CA GLN A 38 -11.46 -0.52 4.15
C GLN A 38 -12.69 -1.43 4.19
N THR A 39 -13.56 -1.32 3.18
CA THR A 39 -14.75 -2.18 3.00
C THR A 39 -14.38 -3.61 2.64
N TYR A 40 -13.27 -3.80 1.93
CA TYR A 40 -12.70 -5.11 1.67
C TYR A 40 -12.13 -5.71 2.95
N THR A 41 -12.40 -6.99 3.22
CA THR A 41 -12.09 -7.58 4.53
C THR A 41 -11.00 -8.64 4.54
N ASP A 42 -10.60 -9.17 3.38
CA ASP A 42 -9.58 -10.23 3.30
C ASP A 42 -8.18 -9.64 3.10
N TYR A 43 -7.68 -9.03 4.19
CA TYR A 43 -6.32 -8.47 4.22
C TYR A 43 -5.69 -8.56 5.61
N GLU A 44 -4.37 -8.51 5.64
CA GLU A 44 -3.53 -8.33 6.83
C GLU A 44 -2.76 -7.01 6.76
N ILE A 45 -2.30 -6.53 7.91
CA ILE A 45 -1.48 -5.33 8.04
C ILE A 45 -0.11 -5.70 8.60
N ILE A 46 0.93 -5.16 7.98
CA ILE A 46 2.33 -5.26 8.41
C ILE A 46 2.80 -3.84 8.74
N LEU A 47 2.98 -3.56 10.01
CA LEU A 47 3.46 -2.28 10.52
C LEU A 47 4.99 -2.34 10.65
N LEU A 48 5.68 -1.39 10.03
CA LEU A 48 7.14 -1.31 10.07
C LEU A 48 7.58 0.06 10.54
N ASP A 49 8.59 0.10 11.41
CA ASP A 49 9.23 1.34 11.87
C ASP A 49 10.73 1.28 11.68
N ASP A 50 11.31 2.28 11.03
CA ASP A 50 12.73 2.34 10.72
C ASP A 50 13.52 3.14 11.76
N ALA A 51 13.36 2.80 13.06
CA ALA A 51 13.99 3.47 14.20
C ALA A 51 13.57 4.95 14.33
N SER A 52 12.27 5.22 14.33
CA SER A 52 11.73 6.56 14.55
C SER A 52 12.12 7.12 15.93
N THR A 53 12.30 8.44 15.97
CA THR A 53 12.65 9.19 17.19
C THR A 53 11.51 10.08 17.69
N ASP A 54 10.39 10.11 16.96
CA ASP A 54 9.13 10.79 17.33
C ASP A 54 8.17 9.82 18.03
N ASP A 55 6.90 10.21 18.16
CA ASP A 55 5.87 9.39 18.83
C ASP A 55 5.37 8.19 18.00
N SER A 56 5.97 7.90 16.84
CA SER A 56 5.54 6.82 15.92
C SER A 56 5.44 5.47 16.61
N VAL A 57 6.46 5.09 17.39
CA VAL A 57 6.49 3.79 18.09
C VAL A 57 5.35 3.66 19.09
N SER A 58 4.97 4.74 19.77
CA SER A 58 3.82 4.75 20.68
C SER A 58 2.52 4.50 19.94
N ILE A 59 2.33 5.17 18.80
CA ILE A 59 1.16 4.98 17.93
C ILE A 59 1.09 3.54 17.43
N LEU A 60 2.17 3.00 16.87
CA LEU A 60 2.21 1.63 16.35
C LEU A 60 1.88 0.58 17.42
N ASN A 61 2.39 0.76 18.64
CA ASN A 61 2.11 -0.13 19.77
C ASN A 61 0.62 -0.12 20.17
N HIS A 62 -0.09 1.00 19.98
CA HIS A 62 -1.54 1.07 20.22
C HIS A 62 -2.30 0.11 19.29
N TYR A 63 -1.87 -0.05 18.03
CA TYR A 63 -2.52 -0.93 17.05
C TYR A 63 -2.03 -2.38 17.07
N LYS A 64 -0.98 -2.71 17.81
CA LYS A 64 -0.36 -4.04 17.86
C LYS A 64 -1.34 -5.17 18.15
N THR A 65 -2.36 -4.93 18.97
CA THR A 65 -3.36 -5.94 19.37
C THR A 65 -4.56 -6.02 18.43
N ASN A 66 -4.60 -5.20 17.37
CA ASN A 66 -5.67 -5.29 16.38
C ASN A 66 -5.56 -6.61 15.61
N SER A 67 -6.66 -7.33 15.45
CA SER A 67 -6.70 -8.65 14.81
C SER A 67 -6.24 -8.68 13.36
N ARG A 68 -6.21 -7.55 12.67
CA ARG A 68 -5.69 -7.42 11.29
C ARG A 68 -4.19 -7.21 11.23
N VAL A 69 -3.55 -6.80 12.34
CA VAL A 69 -2.10 -6.57 12.40
C VAL A 69 -1.41 -7.92 12.58
N ALA A 70 -0.83 -8.42 11.49
CA ALA A 70 -0.09 -9.68 11.48
C ALA A 70 1.34 -9.51 12.02
N HIS A 71 1.97 -8.36 11.73
CA HIS A 71 3.34 -8.07 12.15
C HIS A 71 3.48 -6.60 12.59
N LEU A 72 4.26 -6.39 13.64
CA LEU A 72 4.81 -5.08 14.04
C LEU A 72 6.31 -5.25 14.25
N GLU A 73 7.10 -4.62 13.39
CA GLU A 73 8.55 -4.65 13.41
C GLU A 73 9.12 -3.25 13.62
N ILE A 74 9.93 -3.08 14.63
CA ILE A 74 10.62 -1.82 14.97
C ILE A 74 12.12 -2.06 14.86
N ASN A 75 12.78 -1.35 13.93
CA ASN A 75 14.21 -1.44 13.78
C ASN A 75 14.93 -0.75 14.96
N SER A 76 16.06 -1.27 15.36
CA SER A 76 16.93 -0.63 16.37
C SER A 76 17.83 0.47 15.78
N VAL A 77 18.03 0.45 14.46
CA VAL A 77 18.85 1.43 13.72
C VAL A 77 18.14 1.74 12.40
N ASN A 78 18.12 3.02 12.05
CA ASN A 78 17.57 3.47 10.78
C ASN A 78 18.38 2.91 9.61
N THR A 79 17.68 2.33 8.62
CA THR A 79 18.31 1.77 7.42
C THR A 79 18.67 2.84 6.39
N GLY A 80 18.09 4.03 6.49
CA GLY A 80 18.27 5.13 5.54
C GLY A 80 17.64 4.88 4.17
N SER A 81 16.76 3.88 4.06
CA SER A 81 16.17 3.51 2.77
C SER A 81 14.72 3.00 2.91
N PRO A 82 13.75 3.66 2.29
CA PRO A 82 12.39 3.17 2.25
C PRO A 82 12.30 1.79 1.55
N PHE A 83 13.15 1.54 0.56
CA PHE A 83 13.18 0.25 -0.14
C PHE A 83 13.56 -0.92 0.77
N ALA A 84 14.41 -0.70 1.79
CA ALA A 84 14.73 -1.71 2.79
C ALA A 84 13.50 -2.09 3.61
N GLN A 85 12.66 -1.12 3.97
CA GLN A 85 11.40 -1.34 4.65
C GLN A 85 10.39 -2.06 3.75
N TRP A 86 10.26 -1.66 2.48
CA TRP A 86 9.40 -2.36 1.52
C TRP A 86 9.82 -3.82 1.37
N GLN A 87 11.11 -4.09 1.18
CA GLN A 87 11.63 -5.45 1.05
C GLN A 87 11.36 -6.30 2.31
N LYS A 88 11.54 -5.71 3.50
CA LYS A 88 11.22 -6.36 4.77
C LYS A 88 9.73 -6.69 4.84
N GLY A 89 8.86 -5.73 4.52
CA GLY A 89 7.40 -5.94 4.50
C GLY A 89 6.99 -7.02 3.50
N ILE A 90 7.55 -7.01 2.29
CA ILE A 90 7.30 -8.03 1.27
C ILE A 90 7.71 -9.43 1.78
N SER A 91 8.85 -9.54 2.49
CA SER A 91 9.30 -10.84 3.04
C SER A 91 8.40 -11.39 4.14
N LEU A 92 7.62 -10.54 4.82
CA LEU A 92 6.67 -10.92 5.87
C LEU A 92 5.26 -11.16 5.32
N SER A 93 5.00 -10.72 4.08
CA SER A 93 3.69 -10.77 3.45
C SER A 93 3.27 -12.21 3.11
N ARG A 94 1.99 -12.51 3.32
CA ARG A 94 1.36 -13.79 2.98
C ARG A 94 0.25 -13.63 1.93
N GLY A 95 -0.11 -12.39 1.61
CA GLY A 95 -1.15 -12.07 0.65
C GLY A 95 -0.74 -12.32 -0.79
N LYS A 96 -1.71 -12.66 -1.60
CA LYS A 96 -1.56 -12.77 -3.05
C LYS A 96 -1.16 -11.43 -3.69
N TYR A 97 -1.71 -10.33 -3.16
CA TYR A 97 -1.40 -8.97 -3.57
C TYR A 97 -0.73 -8.21 -2.43
N ILE A 98 0.08 -7.23 -2.79
CA ILE A 98 0.78 -6.36 -1.85
C ILE A 98 0.38 -4.91 -2.12
N TRP A 99 -0.02 -4.21 -1.05
CA TRP A 99 -0.20 -2.77 -1.06
C TRP A 99 0.83 -2.13 -0.14
N ILE A 100 1.72 -1.30 -0.71
CA ILE A 100 2.61 -0.44 0.07
C ILE A 100 1.85 0.86 0.34
N ALA A 101 1.51 1.08 1.60
CA ALA A 101 0.69 2.17 2.09
C ALA A 101 1.56 3.17 2.87
N GLU A 102 2.15 4.14 2.16
CA GLU A 102 3.06 5.13 2.75
C GLU A 102 2.39 5.92 3.89
N SER A 103 3.16 6.25 4.93
CA SER A 103 2.63 6.79 6.19
C SER A 103 2.01 8.17 6.10
N ASP A 104 2.32 8.95 5.06
CA ASP A 104 1.84 10.32 4.83
C ASP A 104 0.64 10.42 3.88
N ASP A 105 0.15 9.29 3.39
CA ASP A 105 -1.06 9.22 2.55
C ASP A 105 -2.29 8.77 3.36
N ALA A 106 -3.47 8.91 2.78
CA ALA A 106 -4.72 8.29 3.23
C ALA A 106 -5.42 7.59 2.06
N ALA A 107 -6.25 6.60 2.35
CA ALA A 107 -7.00 5.87 1.33
C ALA A 107 -8.50 6.00 1.53
N ASP A 108 -9.24 6.12 0.42
CA ASP A 108 -10.70 5.96 0.42
C ASP A 108 -11.06 4.54 0.91
N SER A 109 -12.17 4.42 1.64
CA SER A 109 -12.60 3.14 2.21
C SER A 109 -12.86 2.03 1.18
N SER A 110 -13.13 2.38 -0.07
CA SER A 110 -13.35 1.43 -1.17
C SER A 110 -12.10 1.12 -1.99
N PHE A 111 -10.93 1.63 -1.58
CA PHE A 111 -9.68 1.47 -2.35
C PHE A 111 -9.33 0.00 -2.60
N LEU A 112 -9.26 -0.83 -1.56
CA LEU A 112 -8.90 -2.25 -1.71
C LEU A 112 -9.94 -3.02 -2.53
N GLU A 113 -11.23 -2.78 -2.31
CA GLU A 113 -12.30 -3.43 -3.06
C GLU A 113 -12.16 -3.18 -4.57
N LYS A 114 -11.93 -1.92 -4.96
CA LYS A 114 -11.71 -1.54 -6.35
C LYS A 114 -10.42 -2.15 -6.92
N ALA A 115 -9.32 -2.08 -6.17
CA ALA A 115 -8.03 -2.61 -6.61
C ALA A 115 -8.07 -4.12 -6.84
N VAL A 116 -8.60 -4.88 -5.87
CA VAL A 116 -8.72 -6.35 -5.95
C VAL A 116 -9.68 -6.75 -7.08
N SER A 117 -10.80 -6.04 -7.25
CA SER A 117 -11.73 -6.29 -8.36
C SER A 117 -11.04 -6.20 -9.72
N VAL A 118 -10.22 -5.15 -9.92
CA VAL A 118 -9.47 -4.95 -11.17
C VAL A 118 -8.42 -6.03 -11.36
N LEU A 119 -7.62 -6.34 -10.32
CA LEU A 119 -6.58 -7.36 -10.41
C LEU A 119 -7.15 -8.75 -10.71
N ASN A 120 -8.31 -9.09 -10.13
CA ASN A 120 -8.99 -10.35 -10.41
C ASN A 120 -9.62 -10.40 -11.80
N GLN A 121 -10.09 -9.26 -12.32
CA GLN A 121 -10.61 -9.18 -13.70
C GLN A 121 -9.49 -9.33 -14.74
N TYR A 122 -8.27 -8.91 -14.41
CA TYR A 122 -7.11 -8.93 -15.31
C TYR A 122 -5.95 -9.74 -14.72
N PRO A 123 -6.02 -11.08 -14.67
CA PRO A 123 -5.08 -11.94 -13.94
C PRO A 123 -3.63 -11.90 -14.46
N HIS A 124 -3.40 -11.35 -15.64
CA HIS A 124 -2.05 -11.14 -16.21
C HIS A 124 -1.48 -9.75 -15.91
N THR A 125 -2.15 -8.95 -15.07
CA THR A 125 -1.69 -7.63 -14.67
C THR A 125 -0.75 -7.76 -13.47
N SER A 126 0.44 -7.18 -13.57
CA SER A 126 1.44 -7.21 -12.50
C SER A 126 1.14 -6.21 -11.39
N PHE A 127 0.45 -5.10 -11.68
CA PHE A 127 0.05 -4.09 -10.70
C PHE A 127 -1.09 -3.23 -11.24
N CYS A 128 -1.81 -2.58 -10.33
CA CYS A 128 -2.79 -1.54 -10.64
C CYS A 128 -2.53 -0.32 -9.76
N PHE A 129 -3.00 0.83 -10.19
CA PHE A 129 -3.08 2.03 -9.36
C PHE A 129 -4.45 2.68 -9.54
N LEU A 130 -4.87 3.39 -8.53
CA LEU A 130 -6.12 4.14 -8.51
C LEU A 130 -5.81 5.63 -8.57
N GLY A 131 -6.81 6.44 -8.94
CA GLY A 131 -6.70 7.88 -8.95
C GLY A 131 -6.38 8.44 -7.56
N SER A 132 -5.62 9.55 -7.52
CA SER A 132 -5.20 10.19 -6.27
C SER A 132 -5.55 11.67 -6.28
N ASN A 133 -6.02 12.18 -5.14
CA ASN A 133 -6.21 13.60 -4.90
C ASN A 133 -5.15 14.10 -3.92
N CYS A 134 -4.71 15.34 -4.10
CA CYS A 134 -3.90 16.00 -3.09
C CYS A 134 -4.79 16.48 -1.95
N ILE A 135 -4.38 16.18 -0.72
CA ILE A 135 -5.02 16.66 0.49
C ILE A 135 -4.05 17.49 1.33
N ASP A 136 -4.57 18.43 2.12
CA ASP A 136 -3.76 19.14 3.11
C ASP A 136 -3.56 18.29 4.39
N GLU A 137 -2.79 18.81 5.34
CA GLU A 137 -2.50 18.14 6.63
C GLU A 137 -3.78 17.86 7.48
N LYS A 138 -4.91 18.48 7.13
CA LYS A 138 -6.21 18.29 7.80
C LYS A 138 -7.14 17.34 7.04
N GLY A 139 -6.68 16.82 5.89
CA GLY A 139 -7.46 15.94 5.02
C GLY A 139 -8.41 16.69 4.08
N ASN A 140 -8.33 18.02 3.96
CA ASN A 140 -9.14 18.76 2.99
C ASN A 140 -8.55 18.61 1.59
N GLU A 141 -9.42 18.36 0.59
CA GLU A 141 -8.97 18.31 -0.79
C GLU A 141 -8.41 19.66 -1.26
N LEU A 142 -7.25 19.62 -1.86
CA LEU A 142 -6.63 20.76 -2.52
C LEU A 142 -7.16 20.86 -3.95
N SER A 143 -7.19 22.10 -4.50
CA SER A 143 -7.63 22.34 -5.88
C SER A 143 -6.73 21.72 -6.97
N THR A 144 -5.60 21.16 -6.58
CA THR A 144 -4.63 20.51 -7.46
C THR A 144 -5.00 19.04 -7.60
N ASP A 145 -5.58 18.70 -8.74
CA ASP A 145 -5.93 17.34 -9.14
C ASP A 145 -4.66 16.63 -9.63
N PHE A 146 -4.11 15.76 -8.79
CA PHE A 146 -2.92 14.95 -9.13
C PHE A 146 -3.19 14.05 -10.34
N ASP A 147 -4.41 13.52 -10.45
CA ASP A 147 -4.79 12.69 -11.58
C ASP A 147 -4.87 13.46 -12.89
N ARG A 148 -5.26 14.73 -12.84
CA ARG A 148 -5.24 15.59 -14.02
C ARG A 148 -3.83 15.80 -14.53
N TRP A 149 -2.84 15.88 -13.64
CA TRP A 149 -1.43 15.96 -14.02
C TRP A 149 -0.94 14.62 -14.58
N THR A 150 -1.20 13.50 -13.90
CA THR A 150 -0.80 12.16 -14.33
C THR A 150 -1.54 11.70 -15.59
N SER A 151 -2.83 11.96 -15.73
CA SER A 151 -3.60 11.62 -16.93
C SER A 151 -3.14 12.42 -18.17
N LYS A 152 -2.70 13.66 -17.97
CA LYS A 152 -2.09 14.49 -19.01
C LYS A 152 -0.76 13.91 -19.50
N GLN A 153 0.06 13.37 -18.57
CA GLN A 153 1.31 12.68 -18.87
C GLN A 153 1.10 11.32 -19.54
N LEU A 154 0.11 10.56 -19.07
CA LEU A 154 -0.15 9.19 -19.52
C LEU A 154 -1.14 9.10 -20.69
N ARG A 155 -1.74 10.22 -21.12
CA ARG A 155 -2.76 10.30 -22.20
C ARG A 155 -3.93 9.33 -21.98
N ARG A 156 -4.34 9.04 -20.74
CA ARG A 156 -5.45 8.14 -20.41
C ARG A 156 -6.51 8.87 -19.57
N PRO A 157 -7.80 8.78 -19.94
CA PRO A 157 -8.89 9.52 -19.30
C PRO A 157 -9.54 8.79 -18.10
N HIS A 158 -8.92 7.76 -17.50
CA HIS A 158 -9.57 6.90 -16.50
C HIS A 158 -8.81 6.87 -15.19
N ASN A 159 -9.57 6.87 -14.10
CA ASN A 159 -9.12 6.82 -12.69
C ASN A 159 -8.48 5.48 -12.28
N ILE A 160 -8.28 4.55 -13.20
CA ILE A 160 -7.61 3.27 -12.97
C ILE A 160 -6.55 3.08 -14.06
N GLY A 161 -5.30 2.99 -13.66
CA GLY A 161 -4.20 2.65 -14.54
C GLY A 161 -3.88 1.16 -14.46
N ILE A 162 -3.88 0.49 -15.60
CA ILE A 162 -3.45 -0.91 -15.72
C ILE A 162 -2.18 -0.91 -16.57
N PHE A 163 -1.06 -1.34 -16.00
CA PHE A 163 0.17 -1.54 -16.75
C PHE A 163 0.35 -3.02 -17.06
N ARG A 164 0.59 -3.33 -18.32
CA ARG A 164 1.03 -4.67 -18.73
C ARG A 164 2.54 -4.76 -18.59
N SER A 165 3.06 -5.91 -18.20
CA SER A 165 4.47 -6.18 -17.89
C SER A 165 5.45 -5.89 -19.05
N GLU A 166 4.98 -5.64 -20.25
CA GLU A 166 5.79 -5.37 -21.43
C GLU A 166 6.19 -3.89 -21.59
N GLU A 167 5.59 -2.97 -20.82
CA GLU A 167 5.95 -1.53 -20.87
C GLU A 167 6.72 -1.12 -19.62
N ARG A 168 8.05 -1.36 -19.62
CA ARG A 168 8.95 -0.74 -18.65
C ARG A 168 9.07 0.75 -18.91
N ARG A 169 8.45 1.59 -18.09
CA ARG A 169 8.87 2.98 -17.92
C ARG A 169 9.05 3.26 -16.44
N VAL A 170 10.31 3.39 -16.07
CA VAL A 170 10.76 3.89 -14.77
C VAL A 170 10.28 5.34 -14.65
N GLY A 171 9.41 5.62 -13.68
CA GLY A 171 9.04 6.98 -13.32
C GLY A 171 10.26 7.71 -12.75
N LYS A 172 10.52 8.89 -13.26
CA LYS A 172 11.49 9.82 -12.67
C LYS A 172 10.83 10.53 -11.49
N GLU A 173 11.62 10.65 -10.46
CA GLU A 173 11.44 11.28 -9.18
C GLU A 173 10.67 12.62 -9.18
N CYS A 174 9.85 12.81 -8.13
CA CYS A 174 9.58 14.14 -7.55
C CYS A 174 10.69 14.54 -6.59
#